data_154e4ae16c9a15bb903d32a9ba294464
#
_entry.id   154e4ae16c9a15bb903d32a9ba294464
#
_cell.length_a   1.000
_cell.length_b   1.000
_cell.length_c   1.000
_cell.angle_alpha   90.00
_cell.angle_beta   90.00
_cell.angle_gamma   90.00
#
_symmetry.space_group_name_H-M   'P 1'
#
loop_
_entity.id
_entity.type
_entity.pdbx_description
1 polymer ?
#
loop_
_entity_poly.entity_id
_entity_poly.type
_entity_poly.pdbx_seq_one_letter_code
_entity_poly.pdbx_strand_id
1 'polypeptide(L)'
;MVAKKRTKIVATLGPASGTKEVLHNMIKAGVNVFRINFSHADYADVQEKIDIIRELNKEYGYTTSILGDLQGPKLRVGIMAEDVVVNPGDLITFSTKEEFKGDAKRVYMNYKQFPNDVNAGETILLDDGKLIFEVVSTNNTDEVVAKVIQGGPLKSKKGVNLPMTKVSLPALTEKDINDAIFAIKAQVDWLALSFVRTPEDLLDLQEIIKQHSEHKIPIVAKIEKPEAVKNIHKLVAYCDGLMVARGDLGVEIPAQEVPLIQKQLVQVAKNARIPVIIATQMMETMISSLTPTRAEVNDVANSVMDGADAVMLSGETSVGSYPVQVIEKMTQIIQSVENSPLINVPQSPPTIKTNRYITKNICYHAALMANDIEAKAICTLTNSGYTAFQISAWRPNSDILVFTSNKRILTQLNLLWGVQAYYYDKYVSTDETIEDINNMVVEKKHAVKGDMVINLAAMPIVEKGMVNTLRISEIK
;
A
#
# COMPACT_ATOMS: atom_id res chain seq x y z
N MET A 1 15.53 9.06 -18.12
CA MET A 1 14.19 9.59 -17.73
C MET A 1 13.43 8.46 -17.08
N VAL A 2 12.71 8.72 -16.00
CA VAL A 2 11.79 7.74 -15.38
C VAL A 2 10.60 7.52 -16.32
N ALA A 3 10.11 6.29 -16.41
CA ALA A 3 8.97 5.96 -17.26
C ALA A 3 7.71 6.75 -16.83
N LYS A 4 7.08 7.46 -17.79
CA LYS A 4 5.89 8.27 -17.51
C LYS A 4 4.66 7.36 -17.43
N LYS A 5 4.06 7.27 -16.26
CA LYS A 5 2.80 6.58 -15.95
C LYS A 5 2.15 7.24 -14.74
N ARG A 6 0.86 7.06 -14.54
CA ARG A 6 0.11 7.65 -13.43
C ARG A 6 -0.07 6.69 -12.27
N THR A 7 -0.48 5.44 -12.53
CA THR A 7 -0.53 4.38 -11.51
C THR A 7 0.86 4.05 -11.02
N LYS A 8 1.04 4.00 -9.72
CA LYS A 8 2.33 3.83 -9.06
C LYS A 8 2.73 2.36 -8.96
N ILE A 9 4.03 2.10 -8.86
CA ILE A 9 4.57 0.77 -8.59
C ILE A 9 5.23 0.78 -7.22
N VAL A 10 4.77 -0.12 -6.35
CA VAL A 10 5.41 -0.44 -5.08
C VAL A 10 6.24 -1.70 -5.27
N ALA A 11 7.54 -1.63 -4.99
CA ALA A 11 8.46 -2.76 -5.13
C ALA A 11 9.05 -3.16 -3.77
N THR A 12 8.93 -4.44 -3.41
CA THR A 12 9.49 -4.94 -2.15
C THR A 12 10.98 -5.15 -2.26
N LEU A 13 11.73 -4.63 -1.29
CA LEU A 13 13.17 -4.82 -1.15
C LEU A 13 13.50 -6.22 -0.62
N GLY A 14 14.64 -6.73 -1.05
CA GLY A 14 15.17 -8.01 -0.60
C GLY A 14 16.55 -8.29 -1.21
N PRO A 15 17.04 -9.53 -1.14
CA PRO A 15 18.35 -9.89 -1.67
C PRO A 15 18.57 -9.57 -3.15
N ALA A 16 17.51 -9.69 -3.98
CA ALA A 16 17.60 -9.40 -5.42
C ALA A 16 17.67 -7.90 -5.75
N SER A 17 17.34 -7.02 -4.80
CA SER A 17 17.27 -5.57 -4.97
C SER A 17 18.14 -4.81 -3.96
N GLY A 18 19.28 -5.38 -3.56
CA GLY A 18 20.10 -4.84 -2.47
C GLY A 18 21.16 -3.81 -2.90
N THR A 19 21.51 -3.68 -4.20
CA THR A 19 22.62 -2.80 -4.62
C THR A 19 22.13 -1.46 -5.16
N LYS A 20 22.95 -0.40 -5.02
CA LYS A 20 22.66 0.95 -5.54
C LYS A 20 22.33 0.94 -7.03
N GLU A 21 23.08 0.14 -7.81
CA GLU A 21 22.85 0.03 -9.26
C GLU A 21 21.48 -0.58 -9.59
N VAL A 22 21.10 -1.68 -8.92
CA VAL A 22 19.80 -2.32 -9.13
C VAL A 22 18.67 -1.38 -8.71
N LEU A 23 18.77 -0.74 -7.54
CA LEU A 23 17.79 0.23 -7.06
C LEU A 23 17.63 1.41 -8.03
N HIS A 24 18.73 1.96 -8.55
CA HIS A 24 18.68 3.00 -9.57
C HIS A 24 17.97 2.55 -10.84
N ASN A 25 18.29 1.34 -11.33
CA ASN A 25 17.65 0.78 -12.52
C ASN A 25 16.15 0.50 -12.30
N MET A 26 15.76 0.02 -11.10
CA MET A 26 14.35 -0.16 -10.73
C MET A 26 13.59 1.17 -10.73
N ILE A 27 14.17 2.26 -10.20
CA ILE A 27 13.55 3.60 -10.24
C ILE A 27 13.37 4.05 -11.70
N LYS A 28 14.41 3.88 -12.55
CA LYS A 28 14.32 4.22 -13.99
C LYS A 28 13.26 3.41 -14.73
N ALA A 29 13.10 2.14 -14.38
CA ALA A 29 12.07 1.25 -14.93
C ALA A 29 10.65 1.63 -14.50
N GLY A 30 10.50 2.37 -13.38
CA GLY A 30 9.20 2.93 -12.99
C GLY A 30 8.77 2.73 -11.54
N VAL A 31 9.65 2.29 -10.64
CA VAL A 31 9.34 2.22 -9.20
C VAL A 31 9.09 3.60 -8.62
N ASN A 32 8.04 3.74 -7.86
CA ASN A 32 7.67 4.96 -7.14
C ASN A 32 7.86 4.82 -5.63
N VAL A 33 7.65 3.62 -5.10
CA VAL A 33 7.72 3.33 -3.66
C VAL A 33 8.49 2.04 -3.45
N PHE A 34 9.50 2.05 -2.59
CA PHE A 34 10.11 0.82 -2.10
C PHE A 34 9.45 0.40 -0.79
N ARG A 35 9.04 -0.88 -0.72
CA ARG A 35 8.48 -1.48 0.48
C ARG A 35 9.54 -2.27 1.23
N ILE A 36 9.67 -1.99 2.51
CA ILE A 36 10.49 -2.74 3.47
C ILE A 36 9.57 -3.65 4.26
N ASN A 37 9.76 -4.97 4.14
CA ASN A 37 8.99 -5.94 4.89
C ASN A 37 9.69 -6.24 6.21
N PHE A 38 9.17 -5.73 7.32
CA PHE A 38 9.74 -5.92 8.66
C PHE A 38 9.62 -7.35 9.22
N SER A 39 8.88 -8.25 8.55
CA SER A 39 8.80 -9.66 8.99
C SER A 39 10.17 -10.36 9.09
N HIS A 40 11.13 -9.95 8.25
CA HIS A 40 12.45 -10.56 8.12
C HIS A 40 13.58 -9.52 8.11
N ALA A 41 13.31 -8.31 8.59
CA ALA A 41 14.24 -7.20 8.49
C ALA A 41 15.38 -7.32 9.53
N ASP A 42 16.62 -7.16 9.07
CA ASP A 42 17.75 -6.73 9.86
C ASP A 42 17.86 -5.22 9.81
N TYR A 43 17.95 -4.55 10.95
CA TYR A 43 17.90 -3.09 11.01
C TYR A 43 19.10 -2.41 10.34
N ALA A 44 20.29 -3.03 10.37
CA ALA A 44 21.47 -2.48 9.72
C ALA A 44 21.35 -2.53 8.20
N ASP A 45 20.89 -3.68 7.66
CA ASP A 45 20.63 -3.85 6.22
C ASP A 45 19.51 -2.92 5.73
N VAL A 46 18.46 -2.76 6.53
CA VAL A 46 17.35 -1.84 6.22
C VAL A 46 17.85 -0.39 6.16
N GLN A 47 18.66 0.05 7.14
CA GLN A 47 19.19 1.41 7.17
C GLN A 47 20.07 1.68 5.95
N GLU A 48 20.95 0.75 5.58
CA GLU A 48 21.79 0.88 4.37
C GLU A 48 20.95 1.09 3.11
N LYS A 49 19.87 0.32 2.93
CA LYS A 49 18.97 0.47 1.78
C LYS A 49 18.23 1.81 1.77
N ILE A 50 17.78 2.27 2.95
CA ILE A 50 17.16 3.59 3.10
C ILE A 50 18.15 4.67 2.67
N ASP A 51 19.39 4.61 3.15
CA ASP A 51 20.42 5.60 2.85
C ASP A 51 20.74 5.64 1.35
N ILE A 52 20.84 4.48 0.69
CA ILE A 52 21.05 4.39 -0.77
C ILE A 52 19.87 5.03 -1.52
N ILE A 53 18.63 4.78 -1.13
CA ILE A 53 17.45 5.38 -1.79
C ILE A 53 17.43 6.89 -1.60
N ARG A 54 17.76 7.40 -0.40
CA ARG A 54 17.85 8.83 -0.13
C ARG A 54 18.99 9.50 -0.91
N GLU A 55 20.12 8.80 -1.05
CA GLU A 55 21.23 9.26 -1.89
C GLU A 55 20.82 9.36 -3.36
N LEU A 56 20.17 8.33 -3.92
CA LEU A 56 19.67 8.35 -5.30
C LEU A 56 18.64 9.47 -5.51
N ASN A 57 17.73 9.69 -4.55
CA ASN A 57 16.78 10.80 -4.60
C ASN A 57 17.51 12.15 -4.69
N LYS A 58 18.57 12.34 -3.89
CA LYS A 58 19.37 13.58 -3.88
C LYS A 58 20.18 13.75 -5.16
N GLU A 59 20.84 12.68 -5.62
CA GLU A 59 21.76 12.70 -6.77
C GLU A 59 21.01 12.97 -8.09
N TYR A 60 19.84 12.33 -8.28
CA TYR A 60 19.10 12.39 -9.55
C TYR A 60 17.82 13.23 -9.48
N GLY A 61 17.50 13.83 -8.33
CA GLY A 61 16.27 14.60 -8.16
C GLY A 61 15.01 13.73 -8.15
N TYR A 62 15.14 12.46 -7.73
CA TYR A 62 13.98 11.57 -7.58
C TYR A 62 13.21 11.89 -6.31
N THR A 63 11.94 11.45 -6.26
CA THR A 63 11.07 11.55 -5.10
C THR A 63 10.58 10.16 -4.64
N THR A 64 11.44 9.15 -4.80
CA THR A 64 11.09 7.76 -4.46
C THR A 64 10.77 7.65 -2.97
N SER A 65 9.60 7.08 -2.68
CA SER A 65 9.06 6.90 -1.33
C SER A 65 9.50 5.59 -0.70
N ILE A 66 9.46 5.52 0.63
CA ILE A 66 9.75 4.31 1.41
C ILE A 66 8.54 3.98 2.28
N LEU A 67 8.03 2.75 2.14
CA LEU A 67 6.94 2.19 2.91
C LEU A 67 7.48 1.12 3.87
N GLY A 68 7.40 1.36 5.17
CA GLY A 68 7.67 0.35 6.20
C GLY A 68 6.44 -0.50 6.46
N ASP A 69 6.50 -1.81 6.21
CA ASP A 69 5.38 -2.73 6.36
C ASP A 69 5.59 -3.61 7.58
N LEU A 70 4.79 -3.38 8.64
CA LEU A 70 4.84 -4.07 9.92
C LEU A 70 4.23 -5.47 9.78
N GLN A 71 4.83 -6.44 10.49
CA GLN A 71 4.48 -7.86 10.34
C GLN A 71 3.07 -8.19 10.85
N GLY A 72 2.68 -7.61 11.99
CA GLY A 72 1.48 -7.98 12.72
C GLY A 72 1.55 -9.35 13.43
N PRO A 73 0.48 -9.75 14.12
CA PRO A 73 0.43 -10.98 14.89
C PRO A 73 0.35 -12.21 13.97
N LYS A 74 1.48 -12.76 13.58
CA LYS A 74 1.51 -13.95 12.72
C LYS A 74 1.44 -15.24 13.55
N LEU A 75 0.30 -15.94 13.42
CA LEU A 75 0.10 -17.24 14.03
C LEU A 75 0.91 -18.29 13.27
N ARG A 76 1.60 -19.17 13.98
CA ARG A 76 2.43 -20.22 13.37
C ARG A 76 2.43 -21.49 14.19
N VAL A 77 2.58 -22.62 13.50
CA VAL A 77 2.99 -23.86 14.15
C VAL A 77 4.50 -23.85 14.46
N GLY A 78 4.90 -24.66 15.43
CA GLY A 78 6.29 -24.79 15.85
C GLY A 78 7.15 -25.61 14.89
N ILE A 79 8.25 -26.14 15.43
CA ILE A 79 9.16 -27.03 14.70
C ILE A 79 8.50 -28.41 14.58
N MET A 80 8.49 -28.97 13.37
CA MET A 80 7.98 -30.32 13.10
C MET A 80 9.11 -31.32 12.93
N ALA A 81 8.82 -32.59 13.15
CA ALA A 81 9.70 -33.68 12.72
C ALA A 81 9.84 -33.69 11.20
N GLU A 82 10.85 -34.36 10.67
CA GLU A 82 11.04 -34.52 9.25
C GLU A 82 9.93 -35.41 8.64
N ASP A 83 9.53 -35.11 7.41
CA ASP A 83 8.58 -35.88 6.60
C ASP A 83 7.21 -36.17 7.25
N VAL A 84 6.74 -35.25 8.12
CA VAL A 84 5.40 -35.39 8.69
C VAL A 84 4.35 -35.15 7.61
N VAL A 85 3.50 -36.16 7.39
CA VAL A 85 2.33 -36.10 6.52
C VAL A 85 1.09 -36.39 7.36
N VAL A 86 0.04 -35.62 7.13
CA VAL A 86 -1.28 -35.82 7.78
C VAL A 86 -2.31 -36.19 6.74
N ASN A 87 -3.23 -37.09 7.07
CA ASN A 87 -4.21 -37.63 6.12
C ASN A 87 -5.61 -37.18 6.51
N PRO A 88 -6.54 -37.01 5.54
CA PRO A 88 -7.93 -36.72 5.82
C PRO A 88 -8.53 -37.74 6.81
N GLY A 89 -9.18 -37.23 7.85
CA GLY A 89 -9.78 -38.03 8.93
C GLY A 89 -8.90 -38.20 10.17
N ASP A 90 -7.59 -37.94 10.10
CA ASP A 90 -6.70 -37.97 11.26
C ASP A 90 -7.12 -36.94 12.30
N LEU A 91 -6.88 -37.24 13.59
CA LEU A 91 -7.04 -36.30 14.68
C LEU A 91 -5.68 -35.79 15.13
N ILE A 92 -5.56 -34.47 15.23
CA ILE A 92 -4.33 -33.77 15.65
C ILE A 92 -4.64 -32.88 16.84
N THR A 93 -3.75 -32.87 17.84
CA THR A 93 -3.82 -31.95 18.97
C THR A 93 -2.87 -30.77 18.75
N PHE A 94 -3.39 -29.56 18.69
CA PHE A 94 -2.62 -28.31 18.77
C PHE A 94 -2.46 -27.95 20.24
N SER A 95 -1.22 -27.77 20.71
CA SER A 95 -0.93 -27.37 22.06
C SER A 95 -0.17 -26.06 22.14
N THR A 96 -0.57 -25.20 23.06
CA THR A 96 0.03 -23.89 23.31
C THR A 96 0.90 -23.83 24.58
N LYS A 97 1.05 -24.95 25.27
CA LYS A 97 1.68 -25.03 26.62
C LYS A 97 3.15 -24.65 26.59
N GLU A 98 3.97 -25.46 25.96
CA GLU A 98 5.42 -25.30 25.82
C GLU A 98 5.84 -25.68 24.41
N GLU A 99 6.90 -25.05 23.87
CA GLU A 99 7.38 -25.38 22.53
C GLU A 99 8.03 -26.79 22.54
N PHE A 100 7.61 -27.61 21.58
CA PHE A 100 8.14 -28.96 21.35
C PHE A 100 8.24 -29.23 19.84
N LYS A 101 9.03 -30.27 19.50
CA LYS A 101 9.09 -30.80 18.14
C LYS A 101 7.83 -31.61 17.86
N GLY A 102 6.96 -31.06 16.97
CA GLY A 102 5.68 -31.68 16.60
C GLY A 102 5.82 -32.90 15.72
N ASP A 103 4.76 -33.70 15.66
CA ASP A 103 4.60 -34.88 14.80
C ASP A 103 3.20 -34.91 14.14
N ALA A 104 2.81 -36.07 13.57
CA ALA A 104 1.50 -36.21 12.90
C ALA A 104 0.32 -36.23 13.92
N LYS A 105 0.54 -36.26 15.22
CA LYS A 105 -0.50 -36.31 16.24
C LYS A 105 -0.57 -35.07 17.11
N ARG A 106 0.58 -34.38 17.30
CA ARG A 106 0.66 -33.22 18.17
C ARG A 106 1.54 -32.15 17.61
N VAL A 107 1.02 -30.91 17.63
CA VAL A 107 1.62 -29.71 16.99
C VAL A 107 1.66 -28.58 18.01
N TYR A 108 2.83 -27.93 18.16
CA TYR A 108 2.92 -26.70 18.93
C TYR A 108 2.32 -25.53 18.15
N MET A 109 1.54 -24.69 18.83
CA MET A 109 0.95 -23.46 18.32
C MET A 109 1.43 -22.27 19.14
N ASN A 110 2.03 -21.26 18.49
CA ASN A 110 2.60 -20.10 19.18
C ASN A 110 1.56 -19.11 19.75
N TYR A 111 0.29 -19.32 19.50
CA TYR A 111 -0.79 -18.46 19.97
C TYR A 111 -1.42 -18.99 21.25
N LYS A 112 -1.08 -18.40 22.40
CA LYS A 112 -1.52 -18.89 23.72
C LYS A 112 -3.03 -18.83 23.96
N GLN A 113 -3.74 -17.83 23.37
CA GLN A 113 -5.18 -17.72 23.52
C GLN A 113 -5.97 -18.60 22.53
N PHE A 114 -5.27 -19.32 21.65
CA PHE A 114 -5.89 -20.18 20.65
C PHE A 114 -6.98 -21.12 21.21
N PRO A 115 -6.77 -21.85 22.33
CA PRO A 115 -7.80 -22.73 22.88
C PRO A 115 -9.02 -21.99 23.43
N ASN A 116 -8.88 -20.72 23.80
CA ASN A 116 -9.99 -19.89 24.30
C ASN A 116 -10.78 -19.22 23.19
N ASP A 117 -10.13 -18.92 22.05
CA ASP A 117 -10.72 -18.17 20.97
C ASP A 117 -11.48 -19.05 19.97
N VAL A 118 -11.08 -20.33 19.80
CA VAL A 118 -11.72 -21.24 18.84
C VAL A 118 -12.89 -22.01 19.43
N ASN A 119 -13.84 -22.35 18.56
CA ASN A 119 -14.99 -23.18 18.92
C ASN A 119 -15.06 -24.44 18.04
N ALA A 120 -15.73 -25.49 18.53
CA ALA A 120 -15.96 -26.71 17.76
C ALA A 120 -16.70 -26.37 16.43
N GLY A 121 -16.29 -26.98 15.34
CA GLY A 121 -16.78 -26.76 13.99
C GLY A 121 -16.09 -25.60 13.24
N GLU A 122 -15.25 -24.80 13.89
CA GLU A 122 -14.48 -23.76 13.20
C GLU A 122 -13.32 -24.36 12.40
N THR A 123 -12.91 -23.64 11.35
CA THR A 123 -11.84 -24.08 10.44
C THR A 123 -10.49 -23.51 10.85
N ILE A 124 -9.47 -24.36 10.82
CA ILE A 124 -8.05 -23.96 10.94
C ILE A 124 -7.40 -24.22 9.58
N LEU A 125 -6.74 -23.20 9.04
CA LEU A 125 -5.99 -23.31 7.79
C LEU A 125 -4.49 -23.22 8.08
N LEU A 126 -3.68 -24.09 7.48
CA LEU A 126 -2.23 -24.06 7.55
C LEU A 126 -1.61 -23.95 6.15
N ASP A 127 -0.41 -23.33 6.10
CA ASP A 127 0.38 -23.16 4.86
C ASP A 127 -0.46 -22.57 3.73
N ASP A 128 -1.10 -21.42 4.02
CA ASP A 128 -1.96 -20.66 3.11
C ASP A 128 -3.16 -21.50 2.57
N GLY A 129 -3.73 -22.35 3.45
CA GLY A 129 -4.89 -23.16 3.13
C GLY A 129 -4.60 -24.48 2.41
N LYS A 130 -3.32 -24.86 2.25
CA LYS A 130 -2.94 -26.18 1.71
C LYS A 130 -3.34 -27.34 2.62
N LEU A 131 -3.39 -27.10 3.93
CA LEU A 131 -3.90 -28.03 4.93
C LEU A 131 -5.11 -27.40 5.59
N ILE A 132 -6.20 -28.17 5.71
CA ILE A 132 -7.46 -27.73 6.30
C ILE A 132 -7.84 -28.67 7.44
N PHE A 133 -8.16 -28.06 8.59
CA PHE A 133 -8.62 -28.79 9.78
C PHE A 133 -9.94 -28.19 10.27
N GLU A 134 -10.74 -29.02 10.92
CA GLU A 134 -11.94 -28.62 11.64
C GLU A 134 -11.76 -28.86 13.15
N VAL A 135 -12.03 -27.88 13.96
CA VAL A 135 -11.95 -27.99 15.43
C VAL A 135 -13.00 -28.98 15.89
N VAL A 136 -12.57 -30.04 16.58
CA VAL A 136 -13.45 -31.04 17.20
C VAL A 136 -13.79 -30.61 18.63
N SER A 137 -12.76 -30.24 19.42
CA SER A 137 -12.94 -29.81 20.80
C SER A 137 -11.78 -28.95 21.28
N THR A 138 -12.03 -28.14 22.29
CA THR A 138 -11.01 -27.39 23.03
C THR A 138 -11.16 -27.64 24.53
N ASN A 139 -10.05 -27.63 25.28
CA ASN A 139 -10.08 -27.62 26.71
C ASN A 139 -10.14 -26.22 27.34
N ASN A 140 -10.21 -25.17 26.48
CA ASN A 140 -10.20 -23.76 26.87
C ASN A 140 -8.99 -23.34 27.74
N THR A 141 -7.89 -24.06 27.63
CA THR A 141 -6.67 -23.80 28.43
C THR A 141 -5.42 -23.83 27.56
N ASP A 142 -5.08 -24.96 26.99
CA ASP A 142 -3.80 -25.16 26.31
C ASP A 142 -3.86 -26.16 25.13
N GLU A 143 -4.99 -26.82 24.87
CA GLU A 143 -5.11 -27.81 23.81
C GLU A 143 -6.40 -27.68 22.99
N VAL A 144 -6.25 -27.88 21.69
CA VAL A 144 -7.34 -27.96 20.71
C VAL A 144 -7.17 -29.23 19.91
N VAL A 145 -8.20 -30.08 19.89
CA VAL A 145 -8.25 -31.27 19.03
C VAL A 145 -8.95 -30.89 17.72
N ALA A 146 -8.28 -31.14 16.61
CA ALA A 146 -8.82 -30.87 15.28
C ALA A 146 -8.73 -32.10 14.36
N LYS A 147 -9.73 -32.26 13.49
CA LYS A 147 -9.79 -33.28 12.46
C LYS A 147 -9.23 -32.76 11.16
N VAL A 148 -8.38 -33.52 10.51
CA VAL A 148 -7.87 -33.20 9.17
C VAL A 148 -8.98 -33.36 8.14
N ILE A 149 -9.31 -32.29 7.46
CA ILE A 149 -10.25 -32.26 6.32
C ILE A 149 -9.48 -32.41 5.01
N GLN A 150 -8.41 -31.62 4.84
CA GLN A 150 -7.48 -31.72 3.71
C GLN A 150 -6.07 -31.93 4.26
N GLY A 151 -5.47 -33.05 3.93
CA GLY A 151 -4.17 -33.46 4.38
C GLY A 151 -3.04 -33.10 3.40
N GLY A 152 -1.82 -33.43 3.83
CA GLY A 152 -0.59 -33.19 3.07
C GLY A 152 0.65 -33.08 3.97
N PRO A 153 1.79 -32.63 3.43
CA PRO A 153 3.01 -32.41 4.20
C PRO A 153 2.87 -31.29 5.23
N LEU A 154 3.07 -31.60 6.51
CA LEU A 154 3.01 -30.64 7.62
C LEU A 154 4.42 -30.17 7.98
N LYS A 155 4.79 -28.96 7.55
CA LYS A 155 6.14 -28.40 7.67
C LYS A 155 6.27 -27.44 8.85
N SER A 156 7.52 -27.28 9.34
CA SER A 156 7.87 -26.38 10.44
C SER A 156 7.53 -24.92 10.15
N LYS A 157 7.12 -24.16 11.18
CA LYS A 157 6.96 -22.72 11.19
C LYS A 157 5.94 -22.17 10.17
N LYS A 158 5.01 -23.02 9.71
CA LYS A 158 3.96 -22.60 8.77
C LYS A 158 2.93 -21.71 9.41
N GLY A 159 2.40 -20.76 8.62
CA GLY A 159 1.35 -19.84 9.02
C GLY A 159 0.05 -20.56 9.31
N VAL A 160 -0.68 -20.07 10.31
CA VAL A 160 -2.01 -20.52 10.69
C VAL A 160 -3.00 -19.38 10.44
N ASN A 161 -4.11 -19.68 9.78
CA ASN A 161 -5.22 -18.76 9.59
C ASN A 161 -6.49 -19.31 10.24
N LEU A 162 -7.25 -18.44 10.84
CA LEU A 162 -8.48 -18.75 11.58
C LEU A 162 -9.63 -17.89 11.03
N PRO A 163 -10.22 -18.25 9.88
CA PRO A 163 -11.14 -17.38 9.14
C PRO A 163 -12.48 -17.13 9.84
N MET A 164 -12.88 -18.05 10.73
CA MET A 164 -14.15 -17.96 11.46
C MET A 164 -13.96 -17.45 12.90
N THR A 165 -12.73 -17.37 13.39
CA THR A 165 -12.40 -17.09 14.79
C THR A 165 -12.06 -15.62 15.00
N LYS A 166 -12.69 -15.00 16.00
CA LYS A 166 -12.30 -13.67 16.46
C LYS A 166 -11.03 -13.79 17.33
N VAL A 167 -9.89 -13.51 16.71
CA VAL A 167 -8.56 -13.58 17.37
C VAL A 167 -8.40 -12.43 18.36
N SER A 168 -8.03 -12.74 19.63
CA SER A 168 -7.88 -11.75 20.71
C SER A 168 -6.56 -10.99 20.69
N LEU A 169 -5.60 -11.32 19.79
CA LEU A 169 -4.31 -10.62 19.70
C LEU A 169 -4.47 -9.18 19.21
N PRO A 170 -3.70 -8.22 19.76
CA PRO A 170 -3.61 -6.88 19.19
C PRO A 170 -2.98 -6.93 17.80
N ALA A 171 -3.29 -5.93 16.96
CA ALA A 171 -2.66 -5.80 15.64
C ALA A 171 -1.17 -5.46 15.73
N LEU A 172 -0.74 -4.78 16.80
CA LEU A 172 0.66 -4.46 17.09
C LEU A 172 1.22 -5.42 18.14
N THR A 173 2.19 -6.22 17.74
CA THR A 173 3.01 -7.01 18.66
C THR A 173 4.13 -6.15 19.25
N GLU A 174 4.83 -6.63 20.29
CA GLU A 174 6.02 -5.97 20.84
C GLU A 174 7.11 -5.77 19.75
N LYS A 175 7.27 -6.76 18.85
CA LYS A 175 8.15 -6.64 17.69
C LYS A 175 7.71 -5.50 16.78
N ASP A 176 6.42 -5.40 16.45
CA ASP A 176 5.90 -4.34 15.57
C ASP A 176 6.08 -2.95 16.17
N ILE A 177 5.98 -2.81 17.48
CA ILE A 177 6.26 -1.55 18.19
C ILE A 177 7.73 -1.16 18.00
N ASN A 178 8.67 -2.10 18.18
CA ASN A 178 10.09 -1.85 17.98
C ASN A 178 10.41 -1.54 16.50
N ASP A 179 9.83 -2.28 15.57
CA ASP A 179 9.96 -2.05 14.13
C ASP A 179 9.42 -0.66 13.73
N ALA A 180 8.27 -0.26 14.27
CA ALA A 180 7.68 1.05 14.03
C ALA A 180 8.58 2.18 14.56
N ILE A 181 9.12 2.05 15.78
CA ILE A 181 10.05 3.03 16.36
C ILE A 181 11.32 3.15 15.51
N PHE A 182 11.88 2.02 15.05
CA PHE A 182 13.02 2.03 14.14
C PHE A 182 12.66 2.73 12.82
N ALA A 183 11.57 2.37 12.17
CA ALA A 183 11.12 2.94 10.91
C ALA A 183 10.88 4.46 11.01
N ILE A 184 10.30 4.93 12.14
CA ILE A 184 10.10 6.36 12.43
C ILE A 184 11.47 7.08 12.51
N LYS A 185 12.44 6.51 13.25
CA LYS A 185 13.79 7.09 13.38
C LYS A 185 14.56 7.09 12.05
N ALA A 186 14.38 6.05 11.24
CA ALA A 186 14.94 5.93 9.90
C ALA A 186 14.21 6.81 8.86
N GLN A 187 13.20 7.57 9.28
CA GLN A 187 12.46 8.52 8.46
C GLN A 187 11.80 7.89 7.22
N VAL A 188 11.13 6.74 7.38
CA VAL A 188 10.27 6.21 6.32
C VAL A 188 9.12 7.17 6.00
N ASP A 189 8.60 7.12 4.78
CA ASP A 189 7.55 8.03 4.31
C ASP A 189 6.15 7.57 4.70
N TRP A 190 5.94 6.25 4.78
CA TRP A 190 4.67 5.59 5.10
C TRP A 190 4.91 4.40 6.03
N LEU A 191 3.92 4.10 6.88
CA LEU A 191 3.85 2.84 7.61
C LEU A 191 2.61 2.05 7.19
N ALA A 192 2.75 0.75 6.94
CA ALA A 192 1.63 -0.16 6.72
C ALA A 192 1.43 -1.04 7.94
N LEU A 193 0.17 -1.15 8.40
CA LEU A 193 -0.22 -1.98 9.53
C LEU A 193 -0.95 -3.23 9.04
N SER A 194 -0.40 -4.40 9.36
CA SER A 194 -0.99 -5.70 9.04
C SER A 194 -2.12 -6.09 10.01
N PHE A 195 -3.02 -6.92 9.54
CA PHE A 195 -4.13 -7.50 10.30
C PHE A 195 -5.03 -6.47 11.00
N VAL A 196 -5.22 -5.30 10.38
CA VAL A 196 -6.16 -4.29 10.86
C VAL A 196 -7.57 -4.85 10.86
N ARG A 197 -8.34 -4.64 11.93
CA ARG A 197 -9.73 -5.11 12.09
C ARG A 197 -10.67 -3.96 12.48
N THR A 198 -10.18 -3.06 13.33
CA THR A 198 -10.96 -1.97 13.90
C THR A 198 -10.19 -0.64 13.89
N PRO A 199 -10.86 0.51 14.08
CA PRO A 199 -10.19 1.81 14.21
C PRO A 199 -9.16 1.87 15.34
N GLU A 200 -9.37 1.13 16.42
CA GLU A 200 -8.49 1.09 17.58
C GLU A 200 -7.09 0.58 17.20
N ASP A 201 -7.00 -0.43 16.32
CA ASP A 201 -5.72 -0.94 15.80
C ASP A 201 -4.89 0.18 15.14
N LEU A 202 -5.56 1.11 14.43
CA LEU A 202 -4.90 2.25 13.77
C LEU A 202 -4.53 3.36 14.76
N LEU A 203 -5.39 3.59 15.75
CA LEU A 203 -5.14 4.59 16.80
C LEU A 203 -3.92 4.21 17.65
N ASP A 204 -3.72 2.94 17.94
CA ASP A 204 -2.54 2.44 18.66
C ASP A 204 -1.24 2.79 17.92
N LEU A 205 -1.19 2.58 16.59
CA LEU A 205 -0.02 2.96 15.79
C LEU A 205 0.13 4.49 15.68
N GLN A 206 -0.97 5.24 15.57
CA GLN A 206 -0.93 6.71 15.58
C GLN A 206 -0.33 7.25 16.87
N GLU A 207 -0.65 6.66 18.03
CA GLU A 207 -0.09 7.07 19.30
C GLU A 207 1.43 6.79 19.37
N ILE A 208 1.91 5.66 18.87
CA ILE A 208 3.35 5.37 18.77
C ILE A 208 4.04 6.41 17.87
N ILE A 209 3.47 6.73 16.71
CA ILE A 209 4.01 7.75 15.82
C ILE A 209 4.11 9.10 16.53
N LYS A 210 3.07 9.51 17.25
CA LYS A 210 3.02 10.78 17.98
C LYS A 210 4.06 10.85 19.10
N GLN A 211 4.34 9.74 19.77
CA GLN A 211 5.35 9.67 20.84
C GLN A 211 6.79 9.73 20.31
N HIS A 212 7.03 9.30 19.08
CA HIS A 212 8.38 9.14 18.52
C HIS A 212 8.68 10.04 17.32
N SER A 213 7.72 10.84 16.85
CA SER A 213 7.88 11.78 15.74
C SER A 213 7.18 13.11 16.01
N GLU A 214 7.85 14.21 15.67
CA GLU A 214 7.23 15.54 15.65
C GLU A 214 6.29 15.75 14.44
N HIS A 215 6.29 14.81 13.51
CA HIS A 215 5.57 14.89 12.26
C HIS A 215 4.66 13.69 12.04
N LYS A 216 3.54 13.94 11.36
CA LYS A 216 2.66 12.85 10.93
C LYS A 216 3.39 11.96 9.92
N ILE A 217 3.42 10.65 10.17
CA ILE A 217 3.73 9.62 9.20
C ILE A 217 2.40 8.98 8.81
N PRO A 218 2.03 9.01 7.52
CA PRO A 218 0.76 8.46 7.07
C PRO A 218 0.73 6.93 7.18
N ILE A 219 -0.45 6.39 7.49
CA ILE A 219 -0.67 4.95 7.73
C ILE A 219 -1.47 4.34 6.60
N VAL A 220 -0.97 3.23 6.05
CA VAL A 220 -1.70 2.34 5.14
C VAL A 220 -2.30 1.19 5.96
N ALA A 221 -3.62 1.07 5.97
CA ALA A 221 -4.31 -0.07 6.58
C ALA A 221 -4.31 -1.26 5.61
N LYS A 222 -3.76 -2.41 6.03
CA LYS A 222 -3.77 -3.64 5.22
C LYS A 222 -5.07 -4.41 5.50
N ILE A 223 -5.83 -4.63 4.44
CA ILE A 223 -7.11 -5.34 4.50
C ILE A 223 -6.85 -6.80 4.19
N GLU A 224 -6.77 -7.59 5.26
CA GLU A 224 -6.37 -9.00 5.29
C GLU A 224 -7.39 -9.88 6.00
N LYS A 225 -8.36 -9.27 6.70
CA LYS A 225 -9.33 -9.96 7.55
C LYS A 225 -10.78 -9.62 7.16
N PRO A 226 -11.72 -10.56 7.30
CA PRO A 226 -13.15 -10.32 7.05
C PRO A 226 -13.72 -9.18 7.88
N GLU A 227 -13.25 -9.00 9.12
CA GLU A 227 -13.66 -7.93 10.01
C GLU A 227 -13.29 -6.56 9.46
N ALA A 228 -12.10 -6.43 8.84
CA ALA A 228 -11.68 -5.20 8.20
C ALA A 228 -12.61 -4.84 7.03
N VAL A 229 -13.01 -5.82 6.21
CA VAL A 229 -13.95 -5.62 5.12
C VAL A 229 -15.30 -5.12 5.65
N LYS A 230 -15.84 -5.73 6.72
CA LYS A 230 -17.09 -5.31 7.37
C LYS A 230 -17.01 -3.90 7.96
N ASN A 231 -15.84 -3.53 8.51
CA ASN A 231 -15.60 -2.25 9.19
C ASN A 231 -15.02 -1.18 8.26
N ILE A 232 -14.87 -1.43 6.97
CA ILE A 232 -14.09 -0.59 6.06
C ILE A 232 -14.49 0.89 6.09
N HIS A 233 -15.79 1.21 6.14
CA HIS A 233 -16.28 2.58 6.20
C HIS A 233 -15.89 3.33 7.49
N LYS A 234 -15.62 2.60 8.58
CA LYS A 234 -15.09 3.17 9.81
C LYS A 234 -13.58 3.33 9.73
N LEU A 235 -12.87 2.33 9.17
CA LEU A 235 -11.41 2.31 9.09
C LEU A 235 -10.85 3.45 8.24
N VAL A 236 -11.49 3.78 7.11
CA VAL A 236 -11.01 4.86 6.21
C VAL A 236 -11.00 6.26 6.83
N ALA A 237 -11.64 6.46 7.97
CA ALA A 237 -11.57 7.71 8.72
C ALA A 237 -10.29 7.83 9.57
N TYR A 238 -9.58 6.74 9.80
CA TYR A 238 -8.43 6.65 10.69
C TYR A 238 -7.12 6.23 9.99
N CYS A 239 -7.14 5.94 8.69
CA CYS A 239 -5.95 5.67 7.90
C CYS A 239 -5.79 6.70 6.78
N ASP A 240 -4.59 6.73 6.19
CA ASP A 240 -4.23 7.63 5.09
C ASP A 240 -4.13 6.91 3.74
N GLY A 241 -4.25 5.58 3.74
CA GLY A 241 -4.26 4.73 2.55
C GLY A 241 -4.76 3.32 2.89
N LEU A 242 -5.12 2.55 1.86
CA LEU A 242 -5.50 1.14 1.97
C LEU A 242 -4.52 0.26 1.17
N MET A 243 -4.31 -0.97 1.65
CA MET A 243 -3.68 -2.03 0.86
C MET A 243 -4.61 -3.25 0.86
N VAL A 244 -5.02 -3.67 -0.33
CA VAL A 244 -5.75 -4.92 -0.54
C VAL A 244 -4.73 -6.03 -0.65
N ALA A 245 -4.46 -6.73 0.45
CA ALA A 245 -3.48 -7.80 0.53
C ALA A 245 -4.16 -9.14 0.18
N ARG A 246 -4.33 -9.38 -1.14
CA ARG A 246 -5.16 -10.46 -1.67
C ARG A 246 -4.70 -11.86 -1.26
N GLY A 247 -3.40 -12.06 -1.06
CA GLY A 247 -2.84 -13.33 -0.60
C GLY A 247 -3.37 -13.73 0.78
N ASP A 248 -3.26 -12.84 1.76
CA ASP A 248 -3.74 -13.08 3.12
C ASP A 248 -5.28 -13.05 3.17
N LEU A 249 -5.92 -12.07 2.52
CA LEU A 249 -7.37 -11.98 2.47
C LEU A 249 -8.02 -13.20 1.82
N GLY A 250 -7.45 -13.74 0.72
CA GLY A 250 -7.98 -14.89 -0.01
C GLY A 250 -7.84 -16.22 0.74
N VAL A 251 -7.07 -16.26 1.82
CA VAL A 251 -7.05 -17.40 2.76
C VAL A 251 -8.16 -17.26 3.81
N GLU A 252 -8.56 -16.04 4.12
CA GLU A 252 -9.52 -15.71 5.17
C GLU A 252 -10.99 -15.63 4.68
N ILE A 253 -11.20 -15.48 3.37
CA ILE A 253 -12.52 -15.44 2.72
C ILE A 253 -12.56 -16.39 1.52
N PRO A 254 -13.76 -16.76 1.04
CA PRO A 254 -13.88 -17.55 -0.18
C PRO A 254 -13.20 -16.87 -1.37
N ALA A 255 -12.31 -17.60 -2.07
CA ALA A 255 -11.46 -17.05 -3.12
C ALA A 255 -12.25 -16.32 -4.23
N GLN A 256 -13.46 -16.80 -4.56
CA GLN A 256 -14.36 -16.20 -5.56
C GLN A 256 -14.90 -14.82 -5.16
N GLU A 257 -14.85 -14.45 -3.87
CA GLU A 257 -15.30 -13.15 -3.36
C GLU A 257 -14.21 -12.07 -3.43
N VAL A 258 -12.93 -12.48 -3.45
CA VAL A 258 -11.78 -11.56 -3.45
C VAL A 258 -11.87 -10.50 -4.55
N PRO A 259 -12.18 -10.82 -5.83
CA PRO A 259 -12.27 -9.80 -6.88
C PRO A 259 -13.36 -8.76 -6.65
N LEU A 260 -14.51 -9.16 -6.11
CA LEU A 260 -15.62 -8.24 -5.80
C LEU A 260 -15.26 -7.33 -4.62
N ILE A 261 -14.66 -7.89 -3.58
CA ILE A 261 -14.20 -7.15 -2.41
C ILE A 261 -13.10 -6.16 -2.81
N GLN A 262 -12.16 -6.56 -3.68
CA GLN A 262 -11.15 -5.64 -4.23
C GLN A 262 -11.81 -4.41 -4.86
N LYS A 263 -12.79 -4.60 -5.76
CA LYS A 263 -13.51 -3.48 -6.40
C LYS A 263 -14.22 -2.59 -5.38
N GLN A 264 -14.88 -3.20 -4.39
CA GLN A 264 -15.52 -2.46 -3.30
C GLN A 264 -14.52 -1.62 -2.51
N LEU A 265 -13.38 -2.20 -2.12
CA LEU A 265 -12.34 -1.49 -1.36
C LEU A 265 -11.72 -0.34 -2.15
N VAL A 266 -11.46 -0.54 -3.46
CA VAL A 266 -11.02 0.54 -4.35
C VAL A 266 -12.02 1.68 -4.38
N GLN A 267 -13.33 1.38 -4.53
CA GLN A 267 -14.37 2.40 -4.55
C GLN A 267 -14.47 3.14 -3.21
N VAL A 268 -14.36 2.44 -2.08
CA VAL A 268 -14.36 3.05 -0.73
C VAL A 268 -13.16 3.98 -0.55
N ALA A 269 -11.96 3.55 -0.92
CA ALA A 269 -10.76 4.39 -0.85
C ALA A 269 -10.89 5.66 -1.70
N LYS A 270 -11.40 5.53 -2.93
CA LYS A 270 -11.66 6.68 -3.82
C LYS A 270 -12.65 7.67 -3.21
N ASN A 271 -13.75 7.18 -2.63
CA ASN A 271 -14.73 8.04 -1.97
C ASN A 271 -14.14 8.74 -0.73
N ALA A 272 -13.26 8.06 0.01
CA ALA A 272 -12.52 8.63 1.14
C ALA A 272 -11.37 9.55 0.71
N ARG A 273 -10.99 9.58 -0.58
CA ARG A 273 -9.85 10.35 -1.12
C ARG A 273 -8.50 9.93 -0.53
N ILE A 274 -8.31 8.64 -0.32
CA ILE A 274 -7.05 8.04 0.12
C ILE A 274 -6.55 7.06 -0.95
N PRO A 275 -5.23 6.88 -1.12
CA PRO A 275 -4.68 5.95 -2.09
C PRO A 275 -4.98 4.51 -1.72
N VAL A 276 -5.12 3.66 -2.74
CA VAL A 276 -5.27 2.22 -2.59
C VAL A 276 -4.21 1.46 -3.38
N ILE A 277 -3.56 0.52 -2.70
CA ILE A 277 -2.54 -0.38 -3.25
C ILE A 277 -3.18 -1.76 -3.46
N ILE A 278 -3.10 -2.31 -4.67
CA ILE A 278 -3.42 -3.72 -4.92
C ILE A 278 -2.15 -4.54 -4.81
N ALA A 279 -2.17 -5.53 -3.92
CA ALA A 279 -0.98 -6.25 -3.49
C ALA A 279 -1.12 -7.76 -3.63
N THR A 280 0.02 -8.42 -3.76
CA THR A 280 0.25 -9.88 -3.85
C THR A 280 -0.25 -10.54 -5.13
N GLN A 281 0.51 -11.53 -5.59
CA GLN A 281 0.19 -12.37 -6.75
C GLN A 281 -0.08 -11.57 -8.05
N MET A 282 0.64 -10.45 -8.25
CA MET A 282 0.45 -9.61 -9.42
C MET A 282 1.18 -10.15 -10.66
N MET A 283 2.47 -10.51 -10.51
CA MET A 283 3.36 -11.00 -11.57
C MET A 283 4.22 -12.17 -11.07
N GLU A 284 3.65 -13.04 -10.25
CA GLU A 284 4.36 -14.06 -9.46
C GLU A 284 5.20 -15.02 -10.33
N THR A 285 4.73 -15.35 -11.52
CA THR A 285 5.49 -16.17 -12.49
C THR A 285 6.84 -15.53 -12.82
N MET A 286 6.94 -14.19 -12.80
CA MET A 286 8.18 -13.47 -13.10
C MET A 286 9.21 -13.51 -11.96
N ILE A 287 8.95 -14.20 -10.87
CA ILE A 287 10.00 -14.56 -9.89
C ILE A 287 11.10 -15.37 -10.60
N SER A 288 10.72 -16.26 -11.50
CA SER A 288 11.65 -17.17 -12.22
C SER A 288 11.54 -17.09 -13.74
N SER A 289 10.57 -16.40 -14.31
CA SER A 289 10.34 -16.25 -15.75
C SER A 289 10.51 -14.79 -16.19
N LEU A 290 11.04 -14.59 -17.40
CA LEU A 290 11.12 -13.25 -18.04
C LEU A 290 9.77 -12.74 -18.56
N THR A 291 8.79 -13.63 -18.70
CA THR A 291 7.48 -13.29 -19.26
C THR A 291 6.36 -13.66 -18.30
N PRO A 292 5.40 -12.76 -18.06
CA PRO A 292 4.23 -13.05 -17.25
C PRO A 292 3.25 -13.95 -18.01
N THR A 293 2.35 -14.58 -17.28
CA THR A 293 1.19 -15.24 -17.86
C THR A 293 0.16 -14.19 -18.36
N ARG A 294 -0.76 -14.62 -19.25
CA ARG A 294 -1.85 -13.77 -19.71
C ARG A 294 -2.81 -13.40 -18.56
N ALA A 295 -2.97 -14.28 -17.58
CA ALA A 295 -3.79 -14.03 -16.39
C ALA A 295 -3.19 -12.90 -15.54
N GLU A 296 -1.88 -12.89 -15.32
CA GLU A 296 -1.18 -11.84 -14.59
C GLU A 296 -1.24 -10.48 -15.31
N VAL A 297 -1.05 -10.47 -16.63
CA VAL A 297 -1.23 -9.25 -17.45
C VAL A 297 -2.64 -8.71 -17.30
N ASN A 298 -3.65 -9.58 -17.35
CA ASN A 298 -5.05 -9.20 -17.18
C ASN A 298 -5.34 -8.69 -15.75
N ASP A 299 -4.73 -9.29 -14.73
CA ASP A 299 -4.91 -8.88 -13.34
C ASP A 299 -4.34 -7.49 -13.07
N VAL A 300 -3.11 -7.21 -13.53
CA VAL A 300 -2.52 -5.85 -13.45
C VAL A 300 -3.40 -4.85 -14.18
N ALA A 301 -3.81 -5.16 -15.41
CA ALA A 301 -4.66 -4.28 -16.22
C ALA A 301 -6.00 -4.01 -15.52
N ASN A 302 -6.68 -5.02 -14.98
CA ASN A 302 -7.93 -4.86 -14.23
C ASN A 302 -7.74 -4.00 -12.97
N SER A 303 -6.65 -4.18 -12.23
CA SER A 303 -6.36 -3.35 -11.06
C SER A 303 -6.25 -1.87 -11.40
N VAL A 304 -5.60 -1.55 -12.54
CA VAL A 304 -5.51 -0.17 -13.06
C VAL A 304 -6.89 0.34 -13.49
N MET A 305 -7.67 -0.47 -14.22
CA MET A 305 -9.03 -0.14 -14.67
C MET A 305 -9.99 0.08 -13.50
N ASP A 306 -9.86 -0.68 -12.41
CA ASP A 306 -10.64 -0.50 -11.18
C ASP A 306 -10.35 0.86 -10.52
N GLY A 307 -9.20 1.47 -10.83
CA GLY A 307 -8.77 2.76 -10.31
C GLY A 307 -7.83 2.66 -9.12
N ALA A 308 -7.01 1.61 -9.03
CA ALA A 308 -5.93 1.54 -8.06
C ALA A 308 -4.97 2.74 -8.18
N ASP A 309 -4.46 3.23 -7.06
CA ASP A 309 -3.40 4.24 -7.06
C ASP A 309 -2.04 3.60 -7.30
N ALA A 310 -1.85 2.39 -6.77
CA ALA A 310 -0.62 1.64 -6.94
C ALA A 310 -0.87 0.14 -7.05
N VAL A 311 0.05 -0.54 -7.71
CA VAL A 311 0.17 -2.00 -7.77
C VAL A 311 1.49 -2.42 -7.15
N MET A 312 1.52 -3.55 -6.42
CA MET A 312 2.67 -3.96 -5.64
C MET A 312 3.29 -5.26 -6.14
N LEU A 313 4.61 -5.27 -6.23
CA LEU A 313 5.45 -6.45 -6.44
C LEU A 313 6.06 -6.90 -5.11
N SER A 314 6.03 -8.17 -4.82
CA SER A 314 6.52 -8.80 -3.58
C SER A 314 7.77 -9.65 -3.83
N GLY A 315 7.61 -10.95 -4.01
CA GLY A 315 8.69 -11.90 -4.32
C GLY A 315 9.41 -11.57 -5.61
N GLU A 316 8.69 -11.04 -6.59
CA GLU A 316 9.18 -10.68 -7.93
C GLU A 316 10.38 -9.73 -7.87
N THR A 317 10.40 -8.81 -6.93
CA THR A 317 11.47 -7.82 -6.76
C THR A 317 12.38 -8.08 -5.56
N SER A 318 11.93 -8.87 -4.57
CA SER A 318 12.72 -9.12 -3.36
C SER A 318 13.67 -10.31 -3.51
N VAL A 319 13.25 -11.38 -4.19
CA VAL A 319 14.00 -12.63 -4.37
C VAL A 319 14.02 -13.12 -5.82
N GLY A 320 13.23 -12.49 -6.70
CA GLY A 320 13.11 -12.88 -8.10
C GLY A 320 14.40 -12.67 -8.91
N SER A 321 14.54 -13.43 -9.98
CA SER A 321 15.72 -13.38 -10.85
C SER A 321 15.74 -12.14 -11.77
N TYR A 322 14.60 -11.45 -11.91
CA TYR A 322 14.41 -10.38 -12.90
C TYR A 322 13.77 -9.11 -12.32
N PRO A 323 14.33 -8.51 -11.24
CA PRO A 323 13.68 -7.44 -10.50
C PRO A 323 13.44 -6.15 -11.33
N VAL A 324 14.30 -5.84 -12.30
CA VAL A 324 14.13 -4.67 -13.19
C VAL A 324 13.12 -4.97 -14.30
N GLN A 325 13.23 -6.13 -14.94
CA GLN A 325 12.40 -6.51 -16.07
C GLN A 325 10.91 -6.67 -15.69
N VAL A 326 10.62 -7.16 -14.47
CA VAL A 326 9.23 -7.24 -13.99
C VAL A 326 8.60 -5.85 -13.84
N ILE A 327 9.38 -4.86 -13.40
CA ILE A 327 8.92 -3.46 -13.30
C ILE A 327 8.68 -2.87 -14.68
N GLU A 328 9.60 -3.09 -15.63
CA GLU A 328 9.45 -2.66 -17.04
C GLU A 328 8.16 -3.24 -17.65
N LYS A 329 7.92 -4.55 -17.44
CA LYS A 329 6.72 -5.21 -17.94
C LYS A 329 5.45 -4.67 -17.31
N MET A 330 5.43 -4.50 -15.98
CA MET A 330 4.31 -3.88 -15.27
C MET A 330 4.06 -2.45 -15.73
N THR A 331 5.11 -1.66 -15.95
CA THR A 331 5.04 -0.30 -16.50
C THR A 331 4.39 -0.27 -17.88
N GLN A 332 4.77 -1.21 -18.78
CA GLN A 332 4.16 -1.33 -20.11
C GLN A 332 2.67 -1.65 -20.05
N ILE A 333 2.25 -2.55 -19.14
CA ILE A 333 0.82 -2.87 -18.95
C ILE A 333 0.06 -1.64 -18.46
N ILE A 334 0.58 -0.95 -17.43
CA ILE A 334 -0.03 0.26 -16.88
C ILE A 334 -0.20 1.32 -17.99
N GLN A 335 0.86 1.61 -18.76
CA GLN A 335 0.82 2.60 -19.84
C GLN A 335 -0.18 2.23 -20.93
N SER A 336 -0.28 0.95 -21.28
CA SER A 336 -1.26 0.47 -22.27
C SER A 336 -2.69 0.74 -21.83
N VAL A 337 -3.00 0.49 -20.55
CA VAL A 337 -4.34 0.76 -19.99
C VAL A 337 -4.62 2.26 -19.91
N GLU A 338 -3.68 3.04 -19.35
CA GLU A 338 -3.86 4.49 -19.13
C GLU A 338 -3.98 5.30 -20.42
N ASN A 339 -3.42 4.80 -21.53
CA ASN A 339 -3.52 5.43 -22.85
C ASN A 339 -4.78 5.00 -23.62
N SER A 340 -5.60 4.10 -23.07
CA SER A 340 -6.81 3.62 -23.72
C SER A 340 -7.97 4.60 -23.51
N PRO A 341 -8.64 5.07 -24.58
CA PRO A 341 -9.83 5.92 -24.46
C PRO A 341 -11.05 5.16 -23.89
N LEU A 342 -10.98 3.83 -23.79
CA LEU A 342 -12.05 2.99 -23.27
C LEU A 342 -12.15 3.04 -21.75
N ILE A 343 -11.10 3.52 -21.07
CA ILE A 343 -11.04 3.52 -19.61
C ILE A 343 -11.47 4.88 -19.07
N ASN A 344 -12.61 4.88 -18.39
CA ASN A 344 -13.12 6.04 -17.68
C ASN A 344 -13.46 5.64 -16.24
N VAL A 345 -12.79 6.25 -15.28
CA VAL A 345 -13.07 6.05 -13.87
C VAL A 345 -14.23 6.97 -13.45
N PRO A 346 -15.39 6.43 -13.01
CA PRO A 346 -16.54 7.26 -12.64
C PRO A 346 -16.18 8.26 -11.54
N GLN A 347 -16.66 9.49 -11.71
CA GLN A 347 -16.44 10.60 -10.79
C GLN A 347 -17.78 11.06 -10.20
N SER A 348 -17.76 11.41 -8.91
CA SER A 348 -18.93 11.94 -8.20
C SER A 348 -18.57 13.22 -7.44
N PRO A 349 -19.39 14.29 -7.51
CA PRO A 349 -19.09 15.53 -6.81
C PRO A 349 -19.04 15.34 -5.30
N PRO A 350 -18.32 16.20 -4.56
CA PRO A 350 -18.31 16.18 -3.10
C PRO A 350 -19.72 16.49 -2.57
N THR A 351 -20.27 15.61 -1.74
CA THR A 351 -21.62 15.78 -1.14
C THR A 351 -21.58 16.21 0.32
N ILE A 352 -20.51 15.85 1.03
CA ILE A 352 -20.40 16.10 2.49
C ILE A 352 -19.79 17.47 2.74
N LYS A 353 -20.57 18.36 3.34
CA LYS A 353 -20.17 19.71 3.75
C LYS A 353 -19.32 19.66 5.03
N THR A 354 -18.02 19.81 4.88
CA THR A 354 -17.04 19.93 5.97
C THR A 354 -16.43 21.33 5.95
N ASN A 355 -15.60 21.67 6.92
CA ASN A 355 -14.81 22.92 6.92
C ASN A 355 -13.90 23.07 5.67
N ARG A 356 -13.61 21.95 4.95
CA ARG A 356 -12.82 21.92 3.70
C ARG A 356 -13.68 21.78 2.44
N TYR A 357 -14.98 22.00 2.53
CA TYR A 357 -15.91 21.78 1.41
C TYR A 357 -15.58 22.66 0.19
N ILE A 358 -15.17 23.92 0.40
CA ILE A 358 -14.74 24.83 -0.66
C ILE A 358 -13.54 24.25 -1.41
N THR A 359 -12.48 23.88 -0.69
CA THR A 359 -11.27 23.27 -1.27
C THR A 359 -11.59 21.99 -2.06
N LYS A 360 -12.48 21.13 -1.52
CA LYS A 360 -12.90 19.91 -2.21
C LYS A 360 -13.61 20.22 -3.54
N ASN A 361 -14.49 21.22 -3.55
CA ASN A 361 -15.19 21.63 -4.78
C ASN A 361 -14.24 22.26 -5.80
N ILE A 362 -13.30 23.10 -5.37
CA ILE A 362 -12.30 23.68 -6.26
C ILE A 362 -11.47 22.58 -6.92
N CYS A 363 -10.99 21.59 -6.17
CA CYS A 363 -10.24 20.44 -6.72
C CYS A 363 -11.08 19.62 -7.71
N TYR A 364 -12.36 19.40 -7.41
CA TYR A 364 -13.30 18.71 -8.30
C TYR A 364 -13.48 19.48 -9.62
N HIS A 365 -13.84 20.76 -9.54
CA HIS A 365 -14.04 21.58 -10.73
C HIS A 365 -12.75 21.82 -11.51
N ALA A 366 -11.60 21.87 -10.85
CA ALA A 366 -10.30 21.90 -11.52
C ALA A 366 -10.07 20.65 -12.38
N ALA A 367 -10.38 19.47 -11.84
CA ALA A 367 -10.24 18.22 -12.59
C ALA A 367 -11.19 18.14 -13.78
N LEU A 368 -12.45 18.57 -13.63
CA LEU A 368 -13.41 18.65 -14.74
C LEU A 368 -12.98 19.66 -15.79
N MET A 369 -12.68 20.89 -15.37
CA MET A 369 -12.26 21.97 -16.26
C MET A 369 -10.99 21.62 -17.02
N ALA A 370 -10.04 20.93 -16.37
CA ALA A 370 -8.81 20.49 -17.02
C ALA A 370 -9.08 19.53 -18.18
N ASN A 371 -10.10 18.69 -18.08
CA ASN A 371 -10.52 17.82 -19.18
C ASN A 371 -11.23 18.63 -20.28
N ASP A 372 -12.11 19.58 -19.91
CA ASP A 372 -12.89 20.37 -20.87
C ASP A 372 -12.02 21.29 -21.74
N ILE A 373 -10.97 21.89 -21.15
CA ILE A 373 -10.05 22.79 -21.87
C ILE A 373 -8.75 22.09 -22.32
N GLU A 374 -8.64 20.78 -22.16
CA GLU A 374 -7.46 19.98 -22.50
C GLU A 374 -6.17 20.51 -21.83
N ALA A 375 -6.28 21.00 -20.59
CA ALA A 375 -5.14 21.52 -19.86
C ALA A 375 -4.06 20.44 -19.68
N LYS A 376 -2.79 20.81 -19.86
CA LYS A 376 -1.65 19.87 -19.75
C LYS A 376 -1.32 19.54 -18.31
N ALA A 377 -1.55 20.49 -17.40
CA ALA A 377 -1.26 20.28 -15.98
C ALA A 377 -2.28 20.97 -15.07
N ILE A 378 -2.50 20.37 -13.91
CA ILE A 378 -3.09 21.00 -12.73
C ILE A 378 -1.96 21.18 -11.72
N CYS A 379 -1.60 22.43 -11.45
CA CYS A 379 -0.58 22.84 -10.51
C CYS A 379 -1.23 23.19 -9.18
N THR A 380 -0.73 22.67 -8.07
CA THR A 380 -1.21 23.04 -6.74
C THR A 380 -0.07 23.37 -5.80
N LEU A 381 -0.21 24.52 -5.13
CA LEU A 381 0.69 24.91 -4.06
C LEU A 381 0.14 24.44 -2.72
N THR A 382 0.87 23.61 -1.98
CA THR A 382 0.38 23.01 -0.74
C THR A 382 1.50 22.80 0.27
N ASN A 383 1.19 22.93 1.56
CA ASN A 383 2.13 22.65 2.65
C ASN A 383 1.89 21.26 3.29
N SER A 384 0.67 20.76 3.22
CA SER A 384 0.27 19.47 3.82
C SER A 384 0.02 18.35 2.82
N GLY A 385 0.03 18.65 1.51
CA GLY A 385 -0.31 17.68 0.46
C GLY A 385 -1.83 17.44 0.28
N TYR A 386 -2.70 18.02 1.11
CA TYR A 386 -4.13 17.72 1.09
C TYR A 386 -4.78 17.86 -0.30
N THR A 387 -4.48 18.92 -1.03
CA THR A 387 -5.01 19.15 -2.38
C THR A 387 -4.54 18.09 -3.38
N ALA A 388 -3.31 17.57 -3.22
CA ALA A 388 -2.80 16.48 -4.04
C ALA A 388 -3.65 15.22 -3.91
N PHE A 389 -4.03 14.83 -2.68
CA PHE A 389 -4.95 13.72 -2.42
C PHE A 389 -6.32 13.96 -3.10
N GLN A 390 -6.85 15.18 -2.99
CA GLN A 390 -8.15 15.51 -3.60
C GLN A 390 -8.10 15.42 -5.12
N ILE A 391 -7.12 16.06 -5.77
CA ILE A 391 -7.00 16.09 -7.24
C ILE A 391 -6.71 14.68 -7.78
N SER A 392 -5.78 13.94 -7.16
CA SER A 392 -5.42 12.58 -7.55
C SER A 392 -6.64 11.65 -7.57
N ALA A 393 -7.52 11.75 -6.58
CA ALA A 393 -8.73 10.93 -6.51
C ALA A 393 -9.73 11.20 -7.65
N TRP A 394 -9.68 12.37 -8.31
CA TRP A 394 -10.53 12.73 -9.44
C TRP A 394 -10.00 12.24 -10.79
N ARG A 395 -8.80 11.67 -10.83
CA ARG A 395 -8.19 11.08 -12.05
C ARG A 395 -8.25 12.00 -13.28
N PRO A 396 -7.77 13.27 -13.22
CA PRO A 396 -7.76 14.14 -14.40
C PRO A 396 -6.85 13.57 -15.49
N ASN A 397 -7.14 13.91 -16.75
CA ASN A 397 -6.27 13.56 -17.88
C ASN A 397 -4.96 14.35 -17.88
N SER A 398 -4.91 15.47 -17.17
CA SER A 398 -3.75 16.36 -17.02
C SER A 398 -2.72 15.79 -16.03
N ASP A 399 -1.46 16.21 -16.16
CA ASP A 399 -0.44 15.97 -15.14
C ASP A 399 -0.81 16.68 -13.83
N ILE A 400 -0.61 16.03 -12.69
CA ILE A 400 -0.85 16.63 -11.36
C ILE A 400 0.50 17.04 -10.78
N LEU A 401 0.75 18.36 -10.75
CA LEU A 401 2.02 18.92 -10.32
C LEU A 401 1.86 19.61 -8.97
N VAL A 402 2.58 19.15 -7.99
CA VAL A 402 2.50 19.64 -6.61
C VAL A 402 3.77 20.41 -6.27
N PHE A 403 3.60 21.65 -5.84
CA PHE A 403 4.70 22.54 -5.42
C PHE A 403 4.62 22.76 -3.92
N THR A 404 5.73 22.53 -3.21
CA THR A 404 5.78 22.60 -1.75
C THR A 404 7.15 22.94 -1.21
N SER A 405 7.19 23.73 -0.15
CA SER A 405 8.41 23.96 0.66
C SER A 405 8.66 22.86 1.70
N ASN A 406 7.70 21.98 1.91
CA ASN A 406 7.80 20.87 2.84
C ASN A 406 8.49 19.67 2.18
N LYS A 407 9.80 19.51 2.44
CA LYS A 407 10.62 18.45 1.85
C LYS A 407 10.12 17.03 2.17
N ARG A 408 9.43 16.82 3.32
CA ARG A 408 8.94 15.50 3.73
C ARG A 408 7.82 14.99 2.84
N ILE A 409 6.88 15.87 2.45
CA ILE A 409 5.76 15.42 1.63
C ILE A 409 6.15 15.16 0.17
N LEU A 410 7.32 15.61 -0.30
CA LEU A 410 7.79 15.35 -1.67
C LEU A 410 7.82 13.84 -1.98
N THR A 411 8.37 13.06 -1.05
CA THR A 411 8.45 11.61 -1.19
C THR A 411 7.13 10.94 -0.84
N GLN A 412 6.43 11.38 0.21
CA GLN A 412 5.12 10.83 0.61
C GLN A 412 4.10 10.89 -0.52
N LEU A 413 4.04 12.00 -1.26
CA LEU A 413 3.08 12.20 -2.35
C LEU A 413 3.33 11.29 -3.56
N ASN A 414 4.49 10.64 -3.64
CA ASN A 414 4.79 9.74 -4.76
C ASN A 414 3.99 8.41 -4.73
N LEU A 415 3.23 8.13 -3.67
CA LEU A 415 2.26 7.03 -3.65
C LEU A 415 0.94 7.38 -4.36
N LEU A 416 0.63 8.68 -4.52
CA LEU A 416 -0.64 9.13 -5.10
C LEU A 416 -0.62 9.02 -6.62
N TRP A 417 -1.71 8.50 -7.18
CA TRP A 417 -1.90 8.37 -8.61
C TRP A 417 -1.66 9.71 -9.35
N GLY A 418 -0.86 9.69 -10.39
CA GLY A 418 -0.59 10.82 -11.28
C GLY A 418 0.22 11.96 -10.68
N VAL A 419 0.45 11.99 -9.37
CA VAL A 419 1.11 13.10 -8.68
C VAL A 419 2.61 13.11 -8.95
N GLN A 420 3.14 14.29 -9.26
CA GLN A 420 4.56 14.61 -9.30
C GLN A 420 4.81 15.82 -8.42
N ALA A 421 5.71 15.71 -7.44
CA ALA A 421 5.96 16.75 -6.45
C ALA A 421 7.31 17.44 -6.70
N TYR A 422 7.34 18.75 -6.57
CA TYR A 422 8.50 19.61 -6.76
C TYR A 422 8.73 20.51 -5.55
N TYR A 423 9.97 20.73 -5.18
CA TYR A 423 10.32 21.67 -4.15
C TYR A 423 10.15 23.10 -4.64
N TYR A 424 9.43 23.92 -3.88
CA TYR A 424 9.23 25.34 -4.13
C TYR A 424 9.06 26.09 -2.82
N ASP A 425 9.88 27.09 -2.55
CA ASP A 425 9.90 27.85 -1.28
C ASP A 425 9.88 29.38 -1.46
N LYS A 426 9.63 29.85 -2.68
CA LYS A 426 9.50 31.27 -2.96
C LYS A 426 8.02 31.68 -2.85
N TYR A 427 7.70 32.50 -1.86
CA TYR A 427 6.35 33.04 -1.62
C TYR A 427 6.43 34.57 -1.61
N VAL A 428 6.49 35.18 -2.82
CA VAL A 428 6.64 36.64 -2.97
C VAL A 428 5.25 37.28 -3.12
N SER A 429 4.70 37.19 -4.33
CA SER A 429 3.33 37.60 -4.63
C SER A 429 2.58 36.45 -5.33
N THR A 430 1.28 36.55 -5.42
CA THR A 430 0.47 35.54 -6.11
C THR A 430 0.85 35.43 -7.57
N ASP A 431 0.98 36.56 -8.26
CA ASP A 431 1.26 36.59 -9.69
C ASP A 431 2.66 36.06 -10.02
N GLU A 432 3.67 36.53 -9.28
CA GLU A 432 5.05 36.05 -9.44
C GLU A 432 5.18 34.57 -9.11
N THR A 433 4.51 34.09 -8.07
CA THR A 433 4.53 32.66 -7.72
C THR A 433 3.91 31.79 -8.82
N ILE A 434 2.78 32.22 -9.42
CA ILE A 434 2.15 31.50 -10.52
C ILE A 434 3.03 31.53 -11.77
N GLU A 435 3.69 32.67 -12.07
CA GLU A 435 4.61 32.77 -13.19
C GLU A 435 5.83 31.87 -13.00
N ASP A 436 6.42 31.85 -11.81
CA ASP A 436 7.53 30.91 -11.45
C ASP A 436 7.11 29.45 -11.64
N ILE A 437 5.92 29.08 -11.14
CA ILE A 437 5.38 27.72 -11.30
C ILE A 437 5.17 27.38 -12.78
N ASN A 438 4.60 28.26 -13.57
CA ASN A 438 4.41 28.05 -15.02
C ASN A 438 5.77 27.89 -15.74
N ASN A 439 6.78 28.65 -15.38
CA ASN A 439 8.14 28.51 -15.90
C ASN A 439 8.74 27.13 -15.53
N MET A 440 8.54 26.66 -14.29
CA MET A 440 8.98 25.32 -13.88
C MET A 440 8.23 24.22 -14.65
N VAL A 441 6.95 24.37 -14.94
CA VAL A 441 6.16 23.44 -15.75
C VAL A 441 6.76 23.26 -17.14
N VAL A 442 7.21 24.35 -17.77
CA VAL A 442 7.89 24.33 -19.07
C VAL A 442 9.29 23.69 -18.95
N GLU A 443 10.08 24.11 -17.97
CA GLU A 443 11.43 23.56 -17.71
C GLU A 443 11.38 22.04 -17.52
N LYS A 444 10.39 21.53 -16.77
CA LYS A 444 10.20 20.11 -16.52
C LYS A 444 9.49 19.36 -17.68
N LYS A 445 9.19 20.06 -18.79
CA LYS A 445 8.59 19.52 -20.03
C LYS A 445 7.18 18.93 -19.82
N HIS A 446 6.38 19.52 -18.95
CA HIS A 446 4.96 19.18 -18.76
C HIS A 446 4.04 19.93 -19.71
N ALA A 447 4.45 21.12 -20.16
CA ALA A 447 3.72 21.93 -21.12
C ALA A 447 4.69 22.71 -22.01
N VAL A 448 4.19 23.20 -23.14
CA VAL A 448 4.89 24.05 -24.08
C VAL A 448 4.10 25.34 -24.30
N LYS A 449 4.71 26.34 -24.96
CA LYS A 449 4.06 27.60 -25.29
C LYS A 449 2.73 27.38 -26.01
N GLY A 450 1.69 28.07 -25.53
CA GLY A 450 0.32 27.97 -26.01
C GLY A 450 -0.54 26.94 -25.30
N ASP A 451 0.06 26.06 -24.47
CA ASP A 451 -0.68 25.10 -23.65
C ASP A 451 -1.40 25.79 -22.48
N MET A 452 -2.55 25.23 -22.10
CA MET A 452 -3.29 25.66 -20.92
C MET A 452 -2.87 24.90 -19.68
N VAL A 453 -2.76 25.60 -18.55
CA VAL A 453 -2.52 25.03 -17.21
C VAL A 453 -3.48 25.62 -16.19
N ILE A 454 -3.84 24.84 -15.18
CA ILE A 454 -4.69 25.26 -14.06
C ILE A 454 -3.84 25.37 -12.80
N ASN A 455 -3.89 26.52 -12.14
CA ASN A 455 -3.18 26.78 -10.90
C ASN A 455 -4.17 26.86 -9.72
N LEU A 456 -3.93 26.08 -8.66
CA LEU A 456 -4.71 26.05 -7.42
C LEU A 456 -3.87 26.60 -6.27
N ALA A 457 -4.36 27.62 -5.60
CA ALA A 457 -3.67 28.25 -4.49
C ALA A 457 -4.63 28.74 -3.40
N ALA A 458 -4.11 28.92 -2.18
CA ALA A 458 -4.72 29.77 -1.18
C ALA A 458 -4.38 31.23 -1.50
N MET A 459 -5.36 32.11 -1.53
CA MET A 459 -5.12 33.54 -1.73
C MET A 459 -5.65 34.30 -0.52
N PRO A 460 -4.85 35.19 0.07
CA PRO A 460 -3.45 35.54 -0.28
C PRO A 460 -2.47 34.37 -0.03
N ILE A 461 -1.50 34.20 -0.93
CA ILE A 461 -0.52 33.08 -0.85
C ILE A 461 0.27 33.08 0.46
N VAL A 462 0.58 34.25 1.00
CA VAL A 462 1.36 34.44 2.22
C VAL A 462 0.66 33.90 3.47
N GLU A 463 -0.67 33.79 3.48
CA GLU A 463 -1.43 33.31 4.64
C GLU A 463 -1.43 31.78 4.80
N LYS A 464 -0.87 31.04 3.87
CA LYS A 464 -0.80 29.56 3.88
C LYS A 464 -2.11 28.86 4.26
N GLY A 465 -3.23 29.43 3.83
CA GLY A 465 -4.58 28.97 4.11
C GLY A 465 -5.01 27.76 3.29
N MET A 466 -6.31 27.43 3.34
CA MET A 466 -6.92 26.43 2.47
C MET A 466 -7.07 26.99 1.06
N VAL A 467 -6.85 26.14 0.05
CA VAL A 467 -7.07 26.49 -1.36
C VAL A 467 -8.48 27.02 -1.55
N ASN A 468 -8.55 28.24 -2.06
CA ASN A 468 -9.76 29.02 -2.28
C ASN A 468 -9.86 29.62 -3.70
N THR A 469 -8.83 29.40 -4.56
CA THR A 469 -8.73 29.98 -5.89
C THR A 469 -8.30 28.96 -6.91
N LEU A 470 -8.91 29.06 -8.10
CA LEU A 470 -8.56 28.37 -9.33
C LEU A 470 -8.23 29.43 -10.38
N ARG A 471 -7.04 29.38 -10.98
CA ARG A 471 -6.62 30.27 -12.08
C ARG A 471 -6.22 29.45 -13.30
N ILE A 472 -6.76 29.81 -14.44
CA ILE A 472 -6.34 29.27 -15.75
C ILE A 472 -5.26 30.19 -16.31
N SER A 473 -4.19 29.62 -16.82
CA SER A 473 -3.09 30.32 -17.46
C SER A 473 -2.72 29.67 -18.79
N GLU A 474 -2.46 30.49 -19.81
CA GLU A 474 -1.81 30.06 -21.04
C GLU A 474 -0.29 30.20 -20.85
N ILE A 475 0.48 29.19 -21.24
CA ILE A 475 1.95 29.22 -21.22
C ILE A 475 2.44 30.18 -22.33
N LYS A 476 3.21 31.21 -21.92
CA LYS A 476 3.71 32.27 -22.79
C LYS A 476 4.97 31.92 -23.58
#